data_52fecf5853471e855ea44486d59b81af
#
_entry.id   52fecf5853471e855ea44486d59b81af
#
_cell.length_a   1.000
_cell.length_b   1.000
_cell.length_c   1.000
_cell.angle_alpha   90.00
_cell.angle_beta   90.00
_cell.angle_gamma   90.00
#
_symmetry.space_group_name_H-M   'P 1'
#
loop_
_entity.id
_entity.type
_entity.pdbx_description
1 polymer ?
#
loop_
_entity_poly.entity_id
_entity_poly.type
_entity_poly.pdbx_seq_one_letter_code
_entity_poly.pdbx_strand_id
1 'polypeptide(L)'
;MDDSDYSSSIESEATAPSNRAAATAGSWKDAKPKSKAPLIFFLFVVLLALSTSLVMLECSKRQKRITTQNSTPPAPLVVENKAEPKKDPMQEAEESLKTTGVAPVQPAQDDPLDLVTAIGNALANQDYATAEKLIGKQALTPEMLDRLKKLSGQGQLKLRVPNPVREVGELEVNKRARYSLELADREAGRDRIYFDLMKENNLWIVEKLTLPPGEGEAIPRALIVDSLGISDSFLLAALNQNFALAKEFVNPEKVSDATLAGLCILFEEGNYKLRDEKPLRSVIQKETVASFLANVEASDGTQAAQFAITLKKSAEHPNWVIDELNLDQLLSDYANRVAGGDVYYTPLIKNPAGGDTLVLYFDFDTEIITPRTERQLAIVAMILKTDDKKKIHLSGHTDALGSADYNQSLSAKRAEAVKANLIAAGVNPAQIITAAKGLSEPRRPNVTAEGEDDPDGRRANRRTEIYLDF
;
A
#
# COMPACT_ATOMS: atom_id res chain seq x y z
N MET A 1 -60.76 -31.02 -43.65
CA MET A 1 -60.76 -29.88 -44.57
C MET A 1 -59.36 -29.39 -44.50
N ASP A 2 -58.61 -29.98 -45.28
CA ASP A 2 -58.05 -29.73 -46.63
C ASP A 2 -56.86 -28.83 -46.53
N ASP A 3 -55.67 -29.39 -46.66
CA ASP A 3 -54.91 -29.58 -47.93
C ASP A 3 -54.27 -28.29 -48.38
N SER A 4 -53.04 -28.16 -48.75
CA SER A 4 -52.13 -29.01 -49.52
C SER A 4 -50.77 -28.29 -49.61
N ASP A 5 -49.72 -29.03 -49.47
CA ASP A 5 -48.71 -29.29 -50.49
C ASP A 5 -48.11 -28.13 -51.31
N TYR A 6 -46.82 -27.99 -51.33
CA TYR A 6 -45.98 -28.27 -52.48
C TYR A 6 -44.47 -28.31 -52.16
N SER A 7 -43.92 -29.48 -52.46
CA SER A 7 -42.49 -29.76 -52.55
C SER A 7 -41.94 -29.28 -53.91
N SER A 8 -40.65 -28.99 -54.01
CA SER A 8 -39.75 -29.49 -55.08
C SER A 8 -38.28 -29.07 -54.79
N SER A 9 -37.51 -30.06 -54.51
CA SER A 9 -36.19 -30.48 -55.02
C SER A 9 -35.74 -29.82 -56.33
N ILE A 10 -34.45 -29.58 -56.48
CA ILE A 10 -33.56 -29.95 -57.60
C ILE A 10 -32.10 -29.92 -57.13
N GLU A 11 -31.43 -31.06 -57.28
CA GLU A 11 -30.01 -31.32 -57.37
C GLU A 11 -29.40 -30.77 -58.65
N SER A 12 -28.07 -30.49 -58.60
CA SER A 12 -27.07 -30.90 -59.62
C SER A 12 -25.73 -30.22 -59.28
N GLU A 13 -24.76 -31.03 -58.91
CA GLU A 13 -23.64 -31.59 -59.70
C GLU A 13 -22.55 -30.58 -60.13
N ALA A 14 -21.39 -30.81 -59.51
CA ALA A 14 -20.05 -31.02 -60.05
C ALA A 14 -19.58 -30.23 -61.27
N THR A 15 -18.39 -29.65 -61.11
CA THR A 15 -17.20 -30.01 -61.94
C THR A 15 -16.05 -29.06 -61.61
N ALA A 16 -14.89 -29.66 -61.29
CA ALA A 16 -13.56 -29.01 -61.41
C ALA A 16 -13.12 -29.14 -62.91
N PRO A 17 -12.23 -28.23 -63.34
CA PRO A 17 -11.03 -28.78 -63.94
C PRO A 17 -9.75 -28.05 -63.52
N SER A 18 -8.70 -28.85 -63.43
CA SER A 18 -7.28 -28.55 -63.45
C SER A 18 -6.86 -27.72 -64.66
N ASN A 19 -5.95 -26.79 -64.55
CA ASN A 19 -4.88 -26.67 -65.54
C ASN A 19 -3.62 -26.02 -64.98
N ARG A 20 -2.51 -26.71 -65.22
CA ARG A 20 -1.10 -26.31 -65.12
C ARG A 20 -0.81 -25.17 -66.10
N ALA A 21 -0.03 -24.20 -65.65
CA ALA A 21 0.93 -23.54 -66.53
C ALA A 21 2.15 -23.18 -65.69
N ALA A 22 3.27 -23.75 -66.12
CA ALA A 22 4.64 -23.48 -65.65
C ALA A 22 5.23 -22.28 -66.38
N ALA A 23 6.30 -21.76 -65.80
CA ALA A 23 7.32 -20.83 -66.27
C ALA A 23 7.09 -19.39 -65.75
N THR A 24 8.07 -18.76 -65.12
CA THR A 24 9.50 -18.62 -65.46
C THR A 24 10.25 -18.09 -64.24
N ALA A 25 11.44 -18.60 -64.03
CA ALA A 25 12.42 -18.14 -63.03
C ALA A 25 12.89 -16.71 -63.35
N GLY A 26 12.66 -15.77 -62.43
CA GLY A 26 13.28 -14.44 -62.44
C GLY A 26 14.13 -14.30 -61.17
N SER A 27 15.42 -14.40 -61.37
CA SER A 27 16.45 -14.16 -60.35
C SER A 27 16.40 -12.71 -59.86
N TRP A 28 15.96 -12.49 -58.65
CA TRP A 28 16.22 -11.23 -57.90
C TRP A 28 17.27 -11.51 -56.82
N LYS A 29 18.49 -10.97 -57.07
CA LYS A 29 19.53 -10.94 -56.04
C LYS A 29 19.08 -9.98 -54.95
N ASP A 30 18.68 -10.53 -53.80
CA ASP A 30 18.37 -9.79 -52.59
C ASP A 30 19.69 -9.21 -51.99
N ALA A 31 19.87 -7.92 -52.13
CA ALA A 31 20.81 -7.15 -51.34
C ALA A 31 20.18 -6.87 -49.98
N LYS A 32 20.52 -7.69 -48.95
CA LYS A 32 20.19 -7.42 -47.57
C LYS A 32 20.88 -6.11 -47.12
N PRO A 33 20.15 -5.11 -46.55
CA PRO A 33 20.79 -3.99 -45.93
C PRO A 33 21.57 -4.48 -44.69
N LYS A 34 22.86 -4.18 -44.61
CA LYS A 34 23.68 -4.46 -43.42
C LYS A 34 23.13 -3.68 -42.24
N SER A 35 22.43 -4.37 -41.35
CA SER A 35 21.91 -3.82 -40.09
C SER A 35 23.08 -3.34 -39.25
N LYS A 36 23.03 -2.06 -38.82
CA LYS A 36 24.00 -1.47 -37.87
C LYS A 36 23.70 -1.87 -36.42
N ALA A 37 22.72 -2.78 -36.21
CA ALA A 37 22.27 -3.25 -34.89
C ALA A 37 23.39 -3.85 -34.02
N PRO A 38 24.34 -4.68 -34.54
CA PRO A 38 25.39 -5.23 -33.67
C PRO A 38 26.40 -4.16 -33.19
N LEU A 39 26.61 -3.10 -33.95
CA LEU A 39 27.51 -2.01 -33.54
C LEU A 39 26.88 -1.15 -32.40
N ILE A 40 25.61 -0.91 -32.48
CA ILE A 40 24.85 -0.14 -31.43
C ILE A 40 24.78 -0.96 -30.14
N PHE A 41 24.55 -2.26 -30.25
CA PHE A 41 24.52 -3.16 -29.07
C PHE A 41 25.90 -3.23 -28.40
N PHE A 42 26.97 -3.33 -29.17
CA PHE A 42 28.35 -3.36 -28.66
C PHE A 42 28.72 -2.05 -27.96
N LEU A 43 28.32 -0.89 -28.49
CA LEU A 43 28.53 0.43 -27.88
C LEU A 43 27.75 0.55 -26.55
N PHE A 44 26.53 -0.03 -26.47
CA PHE A 44 25.70 -0.01 -25.24
C PHE A 44 26.34 -0.87 -24.14
N VAL A 45 26.85 -2.05 -24.48
CA VAL A 45 27.53 -2.94 -23.53
C VAL A 45 28.84 -2.31 -23.01
N VAL A 46 29.60 -1.63 -23.86
CA VAL A 46 30.85 -0.93 -23.46
C VAL A 46 30.53 0.26 -22.54
N LEU A 47 29.48 1.02 -22.82
CA LEU A 47 29.00 2.13 -21.94
C LEU A 47 28.54 1.62 -20.57
N LEU A 48 27.82 0.50 -20.54
CA LEU A 48 27.36 -0.12 -19.29
C LEU A 48 28.59 -0.63 -18.46
N ALA A 49 29.56 -1.24 -19.07
CA ALA A 49 30.80 -1.70 -18.43
C ALA A 49 31.64 -0.55 -17.87
N LEU A 50 31.71 0.58 -18.59
CA LEU A 50 32.39 1.78 -18.12
C LEU A 50 31.69 2.44 -16.93
N SER A 51 30.38 2.48 -16.96
CA SER A 51 29.59 3.04 -15.83
C SER A 51 29.72 2.21 -14.55
N THR A 52 29.71 0.87 -14.66
CA THR A 52 29.89 -0.03 -13.50
C THR A 52 31.32 0.06 -12.94
N SER A 53 32.34 0.23 -13.81
CA SER A 53 33.73 0.42 -13.38
C SER A 53 33.92 1.73 -12.63
N LEU A 54 33.22 2.81 -13.04
CA LEU A 54 33.31 4.12 -12.38
C LEU A 54 32.69 4.07 -10.96
N VAL A 55 31.53 3.40 -10.80
CA VAL A 55 30.87 3.20 -9.52
C VAL A 55 31.73 2.36 -8.56
N MET A 56 32.36 1.29 -9.06
CA MET A 56 33.28 0.47 -8.26
C MET A 56 34.51 1.24 -7.81
N LEU A 57 35.03 2.15 -8.64
CA LEU A 57 36.20 2.98 -8.31
C LEU A 57 35.87 4.01 -7.21
N GLU A 58 34.64 4.58 -7.24
CA GLU A 58 34.13 5.50 -6.21
C GLU A 58 33.88 4.79 -4.87
N CYS A 59 33.29 3.58 -4.89
CA CYS A 59 33.13 2.75 -3.71
C CYS A 59 34.47 2.37 -3.08
N SER A 60 35.47 2.00 -3.89
CA SER A 60 36.81 1.66 -3.39
C SER A 60 37.55 2.87 -2.77
N LYS A 61 37.35 4.09 -3.30
CA LYS A 61 37.87 5.32 -2.70
C LYS A 61 37.19 5.67 -1.38
N ARG A 62 35.89 5.39 -1.24
CA ARG A 62 35.13 5.61 0.00
C ARG A 62 35.55 4.64 1.10
N GLN A 63 35.79 3.38 0.76
CA GLN A 63 36.24 2.35 1.69
C GLN A 63 37.68 2.62 2.21
N LYS A 64 38.58 3.14 1.35
CA LYS A 64 39.91 3.56 1.80
C LYS A 64 39.92 4.77 2.71
N ARG A 65 38.96 5.70 2.59
CA ARG A 65 38.83 6.84 3.52
C ARG A 65 38.35 6.42 4.91
N ILE A 66 37.53 5.39 5.03
CA ILE A 66 37.05 4.88 6.31
C ILE A 66 38.16 4.09 7.05
N THR A 67 39.03 3.40 6.33
CA THR A 67 40.11 2.58 6.92
C THR A 67 41.31 3.43 7.38
N THR A 68 41.46 4.65 6.85
CA THR A 68 42.60 5.54 7.23
C THR A 68 42.30 6.41 8.45
N GLN A 69 41.04 6.43 8.94
CA GLN A 69 40.70 7.17 10.17
C GLN A 69 40.79 6.36 11.47
N ASN A 70 41.01 5.04 11.39
CA ASN A 70 41.00 4.15 12.57
C ASN A 70 42.35 3.50 12.91
N SER A 71 43.48 4.05 12.47
CA SER A 71 44.78 3.49 12.80
C SER A 71 45.79 4.56 13.20
N THR A 72 45.65 5.06 14.43
CA THR A 72 46.78 5.64 15.18
C THR A 72 46.58 5.29 16.66
N PRO A 73 47.43 4.44 17.25
CA PRO A 73 47.39 4.21 18.69
C PRO A 73 47.98 5.44 19.43
N PRO A 74 47.41 5.85 20.57
CA PRO A 74 47.95 6.97 21.35
C PRO A 74 49.25 6.56 22.04
N ALA A 75 50.22 7.47 22.00
CA ALA A 75 51.49 7.37 22.74
C ALA A 75 51.27 7.39 24.22
N PRO A 76 52.11 6.72 25.03
CA PRO A 76 51.94 6.69 26.50
C PRO A 76 52.28 8.03 27.10
N LEU A 77 51.32 8.59 27.87
CA LEU A 77 51.54 9.77 28.70
C LEU A 77 52.27 9.36 30.01
N VAL A 78 53.41 9.97 30.23
CA VAL A 78 54.13 9.94 31.49
C VAL A 78 53.33 10.79 32.50
N VAL A 79 52.88 10.18 33.59
CA VAL A 79 52.18 10.86 34.69
C VAL A 79 53.19 11.28 35.72
N GLU A 80 53.39 12.56 35.84
CA GLU A 80 54.10 13.16 36.98
C GLU A 80 53.08 13.46 38.10
N ASN A 81 53.19 12.72 39.21
CA ASN A 81 52.33 12.85 40.38
C ASN A 81 52.68 14.11 41.18
N LYS A 82 51.74 15.04 41.25
CA LYS A 82 51.73 16.05 42.30
C LYS A 82 50.38 16.01 43.01
N ALA A 83 50.36 15.55 44.22
CA ALA A 83 49.18 15.40 45.05
C ALA A 83 48.71 16.77 45.61
N GLU A 84 47.46 17.10 45.31
CA GLU A 84 46.65 18.08 46.02
C GLU A 84 45.38 17.42 46.59
N PRO A 85 44.81 17.92 47.69
CA PRO A 85 43.84 17.16 48.50
C PRO A 85 42.46 17.02 47.78
N LYS A 86 41.94 15.82 47.83
CA LYS A 86 40.63 15.43 47.29
C LYS A 86 39.49 16.15 47.99
N LYS A 87 38.71 16.95 47.26
CA LYS A 87 37.36 17.37 47.63
C LYS A 87 36.37 16.21 47.39
N ASP A 88 35.34 16.19 48.23
CA ASP A 88 34.30 15.14 48.26
C ASP A 88 33.55 15.06 46.94
N PRO A 89 33.37 13.86 46.30
CA PRO A 89 32.72 13.71 45.00
C PRO A 89 31.27 14.22 44.94
N MET A 90 30.62 14.37 46.10
CA MET A 90 29.26 14.84 46.20
C MET A 90 29.15 16.38 46.10
N GLN A 91 30.20 17.12 46.47
CA GLN A 91 30.24 18.57 46.31
C GLN A 91 30.62 19.01 44.88
N GLU A 92 31.40 18.23 44.16
CA GLU A 92 31.73 18.48 42.75
C GLU A 92 30.52 18.26 41.82
N ALA A 93 29.63 17.31 42.14
CA ALA A 93 28.40 17.09 41.41
C ALA A 93 27.36 18.22 41.61
N GLU A 94 27.28 18.81 42.82
CA GLU A 94 26.36 19.94 43.07
C GLU A 94 26.85 21.27 42.51
N GLU A 95 28.16 21.48 42.44
CA GLU A 95 28.74 22.69 41.88
C GLU A 95 28.78 22.66 40.35
N SER A 96 28.90 21.47 39.74
CA SER A 96 28.78 21.24 38.28
C SER A 96 27.36 21.45 37.76
N LEU A 97 26.34 21.20 38.60
CA LEU A 97 24.94 21.46 38.29
C LEU A 97 24.53 22.94 38.35
N LYS A 98 25.33 23.78 39.01
CA LYS A 98 25.07 25.22 39.16
C LYS A 98 25.77 26.13 38.15
N THR A 99 26.73 25.60 37.37
CA THR A 99 27.58 26.45 36.51
C THR A 99 27.43 26.15 35.03
N THR A 100 26.69 25.11 34.62
CA THR A 100 26.24 24.97 33.27
C THR A 100 24.83 25.56 33.15
N GLY A 101 24.78 26.87 33.00
CA GLY A 101 23.66 27.52 32.30
C GLY A 101 23.67 27.00 30.87
N VAL A 102 23.19 25.76 30.67
CA VAL A 102 22.80 25.27 29.34
C VAL A 102 21.66 26.19 28.96
N ALA A 103 21.93 27.14 28.07
CA ALA A 103 20.89 27.83 27.35
C ALA A 103 19.96 26.74 26.85
N PRO A 104 18.62 26.85 27.03
CA PRO A 104 17.72 25.84 26.56
C PRO A 104 18.06 25.62 25.08
N VAL A 105 18.55 24.42 24.76
CA VAL A 105 18.82 24.01 23.37
C VAL A 105 17.48 24.20 22.68
N GLN A 106 17.40 25.19 21.81
CA GLN A 106 16.22 25.32 20.95
C GLN A 106 16.19 24.03 20.18
N PRO A 107 15.07 23.29 20.19
CA PRO A 107 14.97 22.07 19.40
C PRO A 107 15.36 22.42 17.97
N ALA A 108 16.17 21.58 17.37
CA ALA A 108 16.63 21.76 16.01
C ALA A 108 15.40 21.87 15.11
N GLN A 109 15.10 23.06 14.62
CA GLN A 109 14.02 23.34 13.67
C GLN A 109 14.44 22.97 12.24
N ASP A 110 15.58 22.35 12.05
CA ASP A 110 16.06 21.78 10.80
C ASP A 110 15.38 20.43 10.47
N ASP A 111 14.89 19.71 11.49
CA ASP A 111 14.12 18.48 11.34
C ASP A 111 12.65 18.69 11.76
N PRO A 112 11.66 18.40 10.87
CA PRO A 112 10.25 18.56 11.20
C PRO A 112 9.75 17.57 12.26
N LEU A 113 10.33 16.37 12.33
CA LEU A 113 9.99 15.37 13.34
C LEU A 113 10.40 15.84 14.74
N ASP A 114 11.60 16.40 14.88
CA ASP A 114 12.10 16.95 16.14
C ASP A 114 11.24 18.12 16.63
N LEU A 115 10.83 19.02 15.71
CA LEU A 115 9.94 20.13 16.04
C LEU A 115 8.61 19.63 16.62
N VAL A 116 7.93 18.70 15.92
CA VAL A 116 6.62 18.19 16.38
C VAL A 116 6.76 17.35 17.65
N THR A 117 7.87 16.62 17.79
CA THR A 117 8.19 15.87 19.02
C THR A 117 8.37 16.81 20.22
N ALA A 118 9.10 17.93 20.05
CA ALA A 118 9.28 18.93 21.10
C ALA A 118 7.93 19.59 21.48
N ILE A 119 7.09 19.90 20.50
CA ILE A 119 5.72 20.41 20.75
C ILE A 119 4.90 19.38 21.54
N GLY A 120 4.92 18.11 21.10
CA GLY A 120 4.22 17.01 21.78
C GLY A 120 4.63 16.84 23.23
N ASN A 121 5.93 16.87 23.51
CA ASN A 121 6.49 16.79 24.87
C ASN A 121 6.07 17.99 25.73
N ALA A 122 6.09 19.20 25.17
CA ALA A 122 5.63 20.39 25.88
C ALA A 122 4.15 20.30 26.25
N LEU A 123 3.29 19.85 25.31
CA LEU A 123 1.87 19.65 25.54
C LEU A 123 1.58 18.56 26.58
N ALA A 124 2.30 17.43 26.51
CA ALA A 124 2.16 16.34 27.48
C ALA A 124 2.54 16.77 28.89
N ASN A 125 3.56 17.63 29.02
CA ASN A 125 4.03 18.18 30.30
C ASN A 125 3.25 19.45 30.75
N GLN A 126 2.19 19.85 30.02
CA GLN A 126 1.42 21.08 30.28
C GLN A 126 2.26 22.37 30.22
N ASP A 127 3.42 22.32 29.56
CA ASP A 127 4.24 23.49 29.30
C ASP A 127 3.71 24.24 28.07
N TYR A 128 2.58 24.91 28.26
CA TYR A 128 1.90 25.65 27.19
C TYR A 128 2.71 26.87 26.73
N ALA A 129 3.58 27.40 27.55
CA ALA A 129 4.46 28.54 27.19
C ALA A 129 5.49 28.11 26.13
N THR A 130 6.13 26.96 26.35
CA THR A 130 7.03 26.36 25.33
C THR A 130 6.27 25.93 24.10
N ALA A 131 5.10 25.28 24.23
CA ALA A 131 4.28 24.89 23.10
C ALA A 131 3.87 26.11 22.25
N GLU A 132 3.40 27.21 22.86
CA GLU A 132 3.05 28.45 22.15
C GLU A 132 4.25 29.06 21.41
N LYS A 133 5.43 29.03 22.02
CA LYS A 133 6.66 29.51 21.38
C LYS A 133 7.06 28.67 20.17
N LEU A 134 6.94 27.34 20.23
CA LEU A 134 7.31 26.43 19.16
C LEU A 134 6.29 26.45 18.01
N ILE A 135 4.99 26.49 18.31
CA ILE A 135 3.91 26.52 17.33
C ILE A 135 3.85 27.91 16.66
N GLY A 136 4.07 28.97 17.42
CA GLY A 136 3.98 30.34 16.95
C GLY A 136 2.54 30.89 16.98
N LYS A 137 2.45 32.21 17.22
CA LYS A 137 1.16 32.90 17.38
C LYS A 137 0.29 32.94 16.12
N GLN A 138 0.89 32.72 14.95
CA GLN A 138 0.14 32.67 13.69
C GLN A 138 -0.68 31.36 13.55
N ALA A 139 -0.13 30.25 14.00
CA ALA A 139 -0.77 28.94 13.92
C ALA A 139 -1.58 28.57 15.18
N LEU A 140 -1.31 29.21 16.33
CA LEU A 140 -1.99 28.96 17.60
C LEU A 140 -2.72 30.20 18.08
N THR A 141 -4.04 30.28 17.83
CA THR A 141 -4.89 31.36 18.35
C THR A 141 -5.22 31.11 19.82
N PRO A 142 -5.64 32.15 20.58
CA PRO A 142 -6.07 31.98 21.98
C PRO A 142 -7.18 30.93 22.15
N GLU A 143 -8.15 30.86 21.22
CA GLU A 143 -9.24 29.88 21.24
C GLU A 143 -8.69 28.45 21.00
N MET A 144 -7.70 28.30 20.11
CA MET A 144 -7.05 27.00 19.89
C MET A 144 -6.23 26.56 21.11
N LEU A 145 -5.56 27.50 21.78
CA LEU A 145 -4.84 27.22 23.02
C LEU A 145 -5.80 26.75 24.13
N ASP A 146 -6.96 27.37 24.26
CA ASP A 146 -7.99 26.94 25.22
C ASP A 146 -8.53 25.55 24.87
N ARG A 147 -8.73 25.24 23.58
CA ARG A 147 -9.12 23.89 23.13
C ARG A 147 -8.02 22.86 23.45
N LEU A 148 -6.75 23.17 23.19
CA LEU A 148 -5.62 22.31 23.56
C LEU A 148 -5.58 22.02 25.07
N LYS A 149 -5.79 23.04 25.92
CA LYS A 149 -5.90 22.87 27.38
C LYS A 149 -7.05 21.95 27.76
N LYS A 150 -8.22 22.10 27.10
CA LYS A 150 -9.39 21.23 27.31
C LYS A 150 -9.14 19.80 26.87
N LEU A 151 -8.36 19.55 25.81
CA LEU A 151 -7.96 18.19 25.39
C LEU A 151 -7.17 17.46 26.49
N SER A 152 -6.39 18.17 27.30
CA SER A 152 -5.70 17.58 28.45
C SER A 152 -6.65 17.22 29.58
N GLY A 153 -7.85 17.82 29.65
CA GLY A 153 -8.83 17.61 30.72
C GLY A 153 -8.25 18.00 32.09
N GLN A 154 -8.51 17.16 33.11
CA GLN A 154 -7.94 17.35 34.46
C GLN A 154 -6.56 16.68 34.63
N GLY A 155 -5.94 16.18 33.55
CA GLY A 155 -4.68 15.42 33.58
C GLY A 155 -3.72 15.81 32.46
N GLN A 156 -2.65 15.06 32.35
CA GLN A 156 -1.67 15.21 31.26
C GLN A 156 -2.26 14.69 29.94
N LEU A 157 -1.93 15.34 28.83
CA LEU A 157 -2.24 14.83 27.51
C LEU A 157 -1.43 13.54 27.28
N LYS A 158 -2.13 12.42 27.14
CA LYS A 158 -1.47 11.13 26.92
C LYS A 158 -1.13 10.95 25.46
N LEU A 159 0.14 10.78 25.18
CA LEU A 159 0.65 10.50 23.84
C LEU A 159 0.75 8.98 23.60
N ARG A 160 0.58 8.56 22.36
CA ARG A 160 0.77 7.15 21.97
C ARG A 160 2.24 6.76 22.11
N VAL A 161 2.50 5.55 22.62
CA VAL A 161 3.84 4.99 22.77
C VAL A 161 3.99 3.78 21.86
N PRO A 162 5.14 3.54 21.22
CA PRO A 162 6.43 4.22 21.39
C PRO A 162 6.59 5.50 20.57
N ASN A 163 5.87 5.65 19.42
CA ASN A 163 6.07 6.75 18.49
C ASN A 163 4.83 7.67 18.47
N PRO A 164 4.85 8.76 19.24
CA PRO A 164 3.70 9.68 19.29
C PRO A 164 3.58 10.56 18.04
N VAL A 165 4.65 10.76 17.29
CA VAL A 165 4.65 11.61 16.09
C VAL A 165 4.74 10.75 14.86
N ARG A 166 3.82 10.98 13.91
CA ARG A 166 3.77 10.31 12.60
C ARG A 166 3.85 11.34 11.48
N GLU A 167 4.71 11.10 10.53
CA GLU A 167 4.65 11.81 9.25
C GLU A 167 3.37 11.40 8.50
N VAL A 168 2.58 12.35 8.02
CA VAL A 168 1.41 12.10 7.18
C VAL A 168 1.83 12.09 5.72
N GLY A 169 2.69 13.04 5.34
CA GLY A 169 3.24 13.11 4.00
C GLY A 169 3.72 14.50 3.61
N GLU A 170 4.29 14.56 2.41
CA GLU A 170 4.76 15.81 1.82
C GLU A 170 3.66 16.44 0.95
N LEU A 171 3.34 17.70 1.19
CA LEU A 171 2.52 18.55 0.32
C LEU A 171 3.36 19.14 -0.81
N GLU A 172 4.57 19.59 -0.49
CA GLU A 172 5.61 20.03 -1.44
C GLU A 172 6.95 19.47 -0.98
N VAL A 173 7.67 18.82 -1.91
CA VAL A 173 8.94 18.14 -1.62
C VAL A 173 9.93 19.11 -0.97
N ASN A 174 10.39 18.78 0.24
CA ASN A 174 11.32 19.56 1.06
C ASN A 174 10.87 20.99 1.39
N LYS A 175 9.60 21.33 1.23
CA LYS A 175 9.06 22.67 1.52
C LYS A 175 7.87 22.65 2.45
N ARG A 176 6.94 21.72 2.27
CA ARG A 176 5.71 21.62 3.06
C ARG A 176 5.40 20.18 3.36
N ALA A 177 5.20 19.87 4.62
CA ALA A 177 4.88 18.54 5.09
C ALA A 177 3.81 18.59 6.18
N ARG A 178 3.09 17.48 6.35
CA ARG A 178 2.12 17.32 7.44
C ARG A 178 2.56 16.22 8.38
N TYR A 179 2.46 16.51 9.66
CA TYR A 179 2.70 15.58 10.74
C TYR A 179 1.46 15.47 11.63
N SER A 180 1.26 14.32 12.26
CA SER A 180 0.26 14.12 13.31
C SER A 180 0.93 13.78 14.63
N LEU A 181 0.39 14.34 15.70
CA LEU A 181 0.66 13.91 17.07
C LEU A 181 -0.45 12.96 17.50
N GLU A 182 -0.09 11.71 17.74
CA GLU A 182 -1.01 10.63 18.05
C GLU A 182 -1.31 10.61 19.55
N LEU A 183 -2.60 10.68 19.89
CA LEU A 183 -3.08 10.67 21.27
C LEU A 183 -3.47 9.25 21.70
N ALA A 184 -3.11 8.87 22.91
CA ALA A 184 -3.58 7.63 23.51
C ALA A 184 -4.97 7.80 24.15
N ASP A 185 -5.69 6.69 24.34
CA ASP A 185 -6.94 6.61 25.06
C ASP A 185 -8.06 7.52 24.46
N ARG A 186 -8.02 7.74 23.13
CA ARG A 186 -9.01 8.48 22.37
C ARG A 186 -9.64 7.61 21.30
N GLU A 187 -10.92 7.85 21.01
CA GLU A 187 -11.59 7.21 19.89
C GLU A 187 -11.03 7.68 18.54
N ALA A 188 -11.13 6.83 17.53
CA ALA A 188 -10.69 7.16 16.18
C ALA A 188 -11.38 8.45 15.67
N GLY A 189 -10.60 9.35 15.06
CA GLY A 189 -11.05 10.66 14.63
C GLY A 189 -10.96 11.77 15.68
N ARG A 190 -10.69 11.42 16.97
CA ARG A 190 -10.35 12.35 18.06
C ARG A 190 -8.93 12.11 18.57
N ASP A 191 -8.22 11.18 17.99
CA ASP A 191 -6.94 10.63 18.45
C ASP A 191 -5.71 11.32 17.86
N ARG A 192 -5.89 12.47 17.14
CA ARG A 192 -4.79 13.15 16.44
C ARG A 192 -4.88 14.66 16.48
N ILE A 193 -3.70 15.28 16.59
CA ILE A 193 -3.50 16.70 16.32
C ILE A 193 -2.61 16.81 15.09
N TYR A 194 -3.02 17.59 14.07
CA TYR A 194 -2.25 17.73 12.84
C TYR A 194 -1.50 19.05 12.79
N PHE A 195 -0.28 19.00 12.28
CA PHE A 195 0.61 20.12 12.07
C PHE A 195 0.97 20.20 10.60
N ASP A 196 0.52 21.25 9.91
CA ASP A 196 1.05 21.61 8.60
C ASP A 196 2.30 22.44 8.82
N LEU A 197 3.42 21.97 8.31
CA LEU A 197 4.73 22.57 8.45
C LEU A 197 5.18 23.16 7.12
N MET A 198 5.82 24.31 7.19
CA MET A 198 6.46 24.97 6.06
C MET A 198 7.92 25.26 6.38
N LYS A 199 8.78 25.14 5.36
CA LYS A 199 10.21 25.46 5.49
C LYS A 199 10.46 26.91 5.12
N GLU A 200 10.91 27.72 6.07
CA GLU A 200 11.27 29.10 5.89
C GLU A 200 12.70 29.33 6.39
N ASN A 201 13.52 30.01 5.57
CA ASN A 201 14.95 30.26 5.91
C ASN A 201 15.72 28.99 6.37
N ASN A 202 15.41 27.86 5.72
CA ASN A 202 15.95 26.53 6.03
C ASN A 202 15.51 25.94 7.38
N LEU A 203 14.55 26.53 8.07
CA LEU A 203 13.96 26.05 9.33
C LEU A 203 12.50 25.66 9.09
N TRP A 204 12.04 24.62 9.77
CA TRP A 204 10.64 24.23 9.75
C TRP A 204 9.85 25.03 10.77
N ILE A 205 8.72 25.56 10.36
CA ILE A 205 7.77 26.30 11.19
C ILE A 205 6.38 25.71 11.04
N VAL A 206 5.54 25.85 12.06
CA VAL A 206 4.14 25.45 12.00
C VAL A 206 3.34 26.53 11.22
N GLU A 207 2.84 26.17 10.06
CA GLU A 207 1.98 27.01 9.24
C GLU A 207 0.52 26.95 9.74
N LYS A 208 0.06 25.74 10.09
CA LYS A 208 -1.32 25.51 10.55
C LYS A 208 -1.39 24.38 11.56
N LEU A 209 -2.23 24.57 12.57
CA LEU A 209 -2.60 23.58 13.56
C LEU A 209 -4.06 23.14 13.31
N THR A 210 -4.33 21.83 13.30
CA THR A 210 -5.69 21.31 13.24
C THR A 210 -5.94 20.39 14.42
N LEU A 211 -6.92 20.77 15.27
CA LEU A 211 -7.30 20.04 16.47
C LEU A 211 -8.44 19.07 16.18
N PRO A 212 -8.51 17.94 16.89
CA PRO A 212 -9.64 17.03 16.78
C PRO A 212 -10.95 17.69 17.24
N PRO A 213 -12.12 17.15 16.83
CA PRO A 213 -13.42 17.61 17.31
C PRO A 213 -13.51 17.52 18.84
N GLY A 214 -14.21 18.46 19.45
CA GLY A 214 -14.49 18.47 20.89
C GLY A 214 -15.43 17.34 21.32
N GLU A 215 -15.54 17.10 22.62
CA GLU A 215 -16.52 16.15 23.16
C GLU A 215 -17.94 16.57 22.76
N GLY A 216 -18.74 15.63 22.22
CA GLY A 216 -20.10 15.89 21.73
C GLY A 216 -20.19 16.47 20.32
N GLU A 217 -19.08 16.90 19.71
CA GLU A 217 -19.06 17.28 18.29
C GLU A 217 -19.06 16.01 17.41
N ALA A 218 -19.68 16.08 16.23
CA ALA A 218 -19.64 14.98 15.28
C ALA A 218 -18.22 14.74 14.76
N ILE A 219 -17.81 13.48 14.67
CA ILE A 219 -16.54 13.09 14.05
C ILE A 219 -16.73 13.09 12.53
N PRO A 220 -16.03 13.94 11.77
CA PRO A 220 -16.12 13.93 10.32
C PRO A 220 -15.39 12.70 9.76
N ARG A 221 -15.79 12.24 8.57
CA ARG A 221 -15.11 11.15 7.86
C ARG A 221 -13.60 11.42 7.64
N ALA A 222 -13.25 12.67 7.40
CA ALA A 222 -11.87 13.15 7.38
C ALA A 222 -11.82 14.50 8.10
N LEU A 223 -10.84 14.67 8.98
CA LEU A 223 -10.63 15.93 9.71
C LEU A 223 -10.06 17.00 8.77
N ILE A 224 -9.28 16.59 7.79
CA ILE A 224 -8.67 17.44 6.78
C ILE A 224 -9.14 17.00 5.40
N VAL A 225 -9.77 17.91 4.67
CA VAL A 225 -10.46 17.62 3.40
C VAL A 225 -9.66 18.00 2.15
N ASP A 226 -8.38 18.36 2.30
CA ASP A 226 -7.48 18.50 1.14
C ASP A 226 -7.05 17.13 0.59
N SER A 227 -6.36 17.12 -0.56
CA SER A 227 -5.98 15.88 -1.24
C SER A 227 -5.11 14.96 -0.38
N LEU A 228 -4.19 15.50 0.42
CA LEU A 228 -3.35 14.71 1.32
C LEU A 228 -4.17 14.14 2.48
N GLY A 229 -5.05 14.94 3.10
CA GLY A 229 -5.89 14.50 4.23
C GLY A 229 -6.90 13.42 3.81
N ILE A 230 -7.48 13.53 2.63
CA ILE A 230 -8.36 12.49 2.05
C ILE A 230 -7.56 11.21 1.79
N SER A 231 -6.35 11.31 1.21
CA SER A 231 -5.50 10.14 0.95
C SER A 231 -5.07 9.44 2.25
N ASP A 232 -4.70 10.20 3.29
CA ASP A 232 -4.34 9.66 4.60
C ASP A 232 -5.53 8.95 5.27
N SER A 233 -6.70 9.60 5.29
CA SER A 233 -7.92 9.03 5.87
C SER A 233 -8.35 7.75 5.17
N PHE A 234 -8.31 7.74 3.84
CA PHE A 234 -8.56 6.55 3.02
C PHE A 234 -7.58 5.42 3.34
N LEU A 235 -6.29 5.72 3.35
CA LEU A 235 -5.25 4.74 3.53
C LEU A 235 -5.32 4.09 4.92
N LEU A 236 -5.57 4.90 5.95
CA LEU A 236 -5.80 4.39 7.31
C LEU A 236 -7.06 3.54 7.41
N ALA A 237 -8.15 3.92 6.73
CA ALA A 237 -9.37 3.11 6.69
C ALA A 237 -9.12 1.75 6.00
N ALA A 238 -8.42 1.73 4.86
CA ALA A 238 -8.11 0.51 4.12
C ALA A 238 -7.15 -0.41 4.89
N LEU A 239 -6.11 0.13 5.53
CA LEU A 239 -5.17 -0.63 6.37
C LEU A 239 -5.85 -1.25 7.60
N ASN A 240 -6.86 -0.59 8.16
CA ASN A 240 -7.65 -1.10 9.27
C ASN A 240 -8.86 -1.95 8.82
N GLN A 241 -8.91 -2.37 7.55
CA GLN A 241 -10.02 -3.11 6.93
C GLN A 241 -11.41 -2.47 7.13
N ASN A 242 -11.46 -1.18 7.36
CA ASN A 242 -12.72 -0.44 7.41
C ASN A 242 -13.18 -0.10 5.98
N PHE A 243 -13.66 -1.13 5.27
CA PHE A 243 -14.13 -1.00 3.89
C PHE A 243 -15.20 0.08 3.73
N ALA A 244 -16.15 0.15 4.68
CA ALA A 244 -17.25 1.11 4.60
C ALA A 244 -16.75 2.56 4.61
N LEU A 245 -15.82 2.87 5.51
CA LEU A 245 -15.21 4.20 5.57
C LEU A 245 -14.30 4.47 4.36
N ALA A 246 -13.49 3.48 3.95
CA ALA A 246 -12.62 3.63 2.77
C ALA A 246 -13.43 3.93 1.50
N LYS A 247 -14.60 3.31 1.35
CA LYS A 247 -15.52 3.53 0.23
C LYS A 247 -16.05 4.97 0.14
N GLU A 248 -16.17 5.68 1.25
CA GLU A 248 -16.64 7.07 1.24
C GLU A 248 -15.66 8.05 0.57
N PHE A 249 -14.41 7.66 0.36
CA PHE A 249 -13.37 8.49 -0.23
C PHE A 249 -13.14 8.25 -1.72
N VAL A 250 -13.73 7.20 -2.29
CA VAL A 250 -13.51 6.82 -3.70
C VAL A 250 -14.68 7.22 -4.58
N ASN A 251 -14.38 7.47 -5.85
CA ASN A 251 -15.40 7.60 -6.90
C ASN A 251 -15.90 6.20 -7.28
N PRO A 252 -17.16 5.83 -6.99
CA PRO A 252 -17.67 4.47 -7.23
C PRO A 252 -17.75 4.09 -8.71
N GLU A 253 -17.77 5.08 -9.63
CA GLU A 253 -17.75 4.82 -11.08
C GLU A 253 -16.34 4.49 -11.60
N LYS A 254 -15.29 4.77 -10.82
CA LYS A 254 -13.89 4.63 -11.23
C LYS A 254 -13.13 3.58 -10.42
N VAL A 255 -13.45 3.46 -9.14
CA VAL A 255 -12.85 2.48 -8.25
C VAL A 255 -13.93 1.50 -7.82
N SER A 256 -13.87 0.29 -8.36
CA SER A 256 -14.87 -0.75 -8.07
C SER A 256 -14.79 -1.22 -6.61
N ASP A 257 -15.91 -1.72 -6.10
CA ASP A 257 -15.96 -2.36 -4.78
C ASP A 257 -14.97 -3.54 -4.70
N ALA A 258 -14.75 -4.25 -5.81
CA ALA A 258 -13.78 -5.35 -5.90
C ALA A 258 -12.33 -4.87 -5.75
N THR A 259 -11.95 -3.78 -6.44
CA THR A 259 -10.61 -3.19 -6.32
C THR A 259 -10.34 -2.74 -4.87
N LEU A 260 -11.32 -2.09 -4.26
CA LEU A 260 -11.19 -1.63 -2.86
C LEU A 260 -11.14 -2.80 -1.87
N ALA A 261 -12.00 -3.81 -2.04
CA ALA A 261 -11.95 -5.02 -1.23
C ALA A 261 -10.63 -5.77 -1.40
N GLY A 262 -10.14 -5.88 -2.63
CA GLY A 262 -8.85 -6.48 -2.94
C GLY A 262 -7.69 -5.76 -2.25
N LEU A 263 -7.72 -4.44 -2.18
CA LEU A 263 -6.72 -3.65 -1.44
C LEU A 263 -6.76 -3.94 0.06
N CYS A 264 -7.95 -3.96 0.67
CA CYS A 264 -8.11 -4.30 2.09
C CYS A 264 -7.61 -5.73 2.38
N ILE A 265 -7.93 -6.69 1.51
CA ILE A 265 -7.46 -8.08 1.62
C ILE A 265 -5.94 -8.16 1.48
N LEU A 266 -5.34 -7.45 0.52
CA LEU A 266 -3.89 -7.36 0.37
C LEU A 266 -3.21 -6.85 1.63
N PHE A 267 -3.77 -5.81 2.24
CA PHE A 267 -3.23 -5.25 3.47
C PHE A 267 -3.32 -6.22 4.66
N GLU A 268 -4.43 -6.92 4.80
CA GLU A 268 -4.60 -7.97 5.82
C GLU A 268 -3.62 -9.13 5.59
N GLU A 269 -3.60 -9.68 4.37
CA GLU A 269 -2.74 -10.82 4.02
C GLU A 269 -1.26 -10.49 4.09
N GLY A 270 -0.89 -9.31 3.61
CA GLY A 270 0.46 -8.83 3.64
C GLY A 270 0.90 -8.32 4.99
N ASN A 271 -0.02 -8.19 5.97
CA ASN A 271 0.24 -7.56 7.26
C ASN A 271 0.97 -6.22 7.08
N TYR A 272 0.43 -5.38 6.19
CA TYR A 272 1.02 -4.10 5.85
C TYR A 272 0.68 -3.02 6.88
N LYS A 273 1.63 -2.11 7.09
CA LYS A 273 1.45 -0.85 7.82
C LYS A 273 2.00 0.30 6.97
N LEU A 274 1.67 1.53 7.35
CA LEU A 274 2.32 2.70 6.77
C LEU A 274 3.82 2.70 7.11
N ARG A 275 4.63 3.15 6.17
CA ARG A 275 6.02 3.46 6.47
C ARG A 275 6.08 4.67 7.41
N ASP A 276 7.05 4.63 8.32
CA ASP A 276 7.27 5.71 9.27
C ASP A 276 7.76 6.99 8.55
N GLU A 277 8.58 6.82 7.50
CA GLU A 277 9.10 7.92 6.69
C GLU A 277 8.37 7.99 5.33
N LYS A 278 7.90 9.18 4.98
CA LYS A 278 7.27 9.51 3.69
C LYS A 278 6.15 8.54 3.30
N PRO A 279 5.16 8.31 4.19
CA PRO A 279 4.05 7.40 3.91
C PRO A 279 3.24 7.82 2.68
N LEU A 280 3.06 9.12 2.46
CA LEU A 280 2.42 9.70 1.28
C LEU A 280 3.33 10.74 0.65
N ARG A 281 3.86 10.41 -0.54
CA ARG A 281 4.71 11.31 -1.31
C ARG A 281 3.93 11.94 -2.45
N SER A 282 3.86 13.26 -2.48
CA SER A 282 3.22 13.99 -3.59
C SER A 282 4.01 13.80 -4.89
N VAL A 283 3.31 13.40 -5.96
CA VAL A 283 3.83 13.25 -7.32
C VAL A 283 3.26 14.34 -8.23
N ILE A 284 1.94 14.58 -8.12
CA ILE A 284 1.23 15.61 -8.86
C ILE A 284 0.39 16.39 -7.87
N GLN A 285 0.48 17.73 -7.95
CA GLN A 285 -0.35 18.62 -7.17
C GLN A 285 -0.82 19.76 -8.08
N LYS A 286 -2.07 19.71 -8.51
CA LYS A 286 -2.75 20.72 -9.31
C LYS A 286 -4.07 21.09 -8.62
N GLU A 287 -4.72 22.13 -9.09
CA GLU A 287 -5.98 22.62 -8.51
C GLU A 287 -7.08 21.54 -8.46
N THR A 288 -7.20 20.73 -9.51
CA THR A 288 -8.26 19.72 -9.65
C THR A 288 -7.75 18.27 -9.72
N VAL A 289 -6.44 18.07 -9.74
CA VAL A 289 -5.83 16.73 -9.79
C VAL A 289 -4.65 16.66 -8.84
N ALA A 290 -4.65 15.65 -7.98
CA ALA A 290 -3.52 15.33 -7.11
C ALA A 290 -3.20 13.83 -7.22
N SER A 291 -1.91 13.48 -7.16
CA SER A 291 -1.48 12.08 -7.13
C SER A 291 -0.39 11.90 -6.07
N PHE A 292 -0.54 10.86 -5.27
CA PHE A 292 0.39 10.48 -4.23
C PHE A 292 0.89 9.06 -4.46
N LEU A 293 2.15 8.85 -4.15
CA LEU A 293 2.71 7.51 -3.99
C LEU A 293 2.56 7.12 -2.52
N ALA A 294 1.73 6.13 -2.26
CA ALA A 294 1.54 5.56 -0.93
C ALA A 294 2.62 4.52 -0.66
N ASN A 295 3.39 4.70 0.40
CA ASN A 295 4.44 3.80 0.83
C ASN A 295 3.97 3.01 2.04
N VAL A 296 3.93 1.70 1.89
CA VAL A 296 3.60 0.74 2.94
C VAL A 296 4.76 -0.23 3.13
N GLU A 297 4.79 -0.88 4.27
CA GLU A 297 5.79 -1.91 4.55
C GLU A 297 5.15 -3.06 5.32
N ALA A 298 5.69 -4.25 5.19
CA ALA A 298 5.29 -5.36 6.04
C ALA A 298 5.62 -5.04 7.50
N SER A 299 4.76 -5.43 8.43
CA SER A 299 4.94 -5.14 9.87
C SER A 299 6.21 -5.73 10.48
N ASP A 300 6.81 -6.75 9.80
CA ASP A 300 8.11 -7.31 10.15
C ASP A 300 9.30 -6.49 9.61
N GLY A 301 9.05 -5.40 8.88
CA GLY A 301 10.06 -4.52 8.31
C GLY A 301 10.85 -5.12 7.14
N THR A 302 10.46 -6.30 6.65
CA THR A 302 11.26 -7.03 5.64
C THR A 302 11.15 -6.47 4.24
N GLN A 303 10.06 -5.78 3.91
CA GLN A 303 9.86 -5.25 2.57
C GLN A 303 8.97 -4.01 2.53
N ALA A 304 9.44 -2.99 1.81
CA ALA A 304 8.66 -1.83 1.43
C ALA A 304 7.89 -2.11 0.13
N ALA A 305 6.65 -1.67 0.09
CA ALA A 305 5.80 -1.74 -1.09
C ALA A 305 5.18 -0.36 -1.35
N GLN A 306 4.73 -0.11 -2.58
CA GLN A 306 4.14 1.17 -2.94
C GLN A 306 3.05 1.02 -3.97
N PHE A 307 2.13 1.98 -3.99
CA PHE A 307 1.10 2.10 -5.02
C PHE A 307 0.66 3.56 -5.18
N ALA A 308 0.05 3.88 -6.32
CA ALA A 308 -0.37 5.25 -6.59
C ALA A 308 -1.86 5.46 -6.29
N ILE A 309 -2.16 6.62 -5.67
CA ILE A 309 -3.50 7.12 -5.39
C ILE A 309 -3.66 8.41 -6.17
N THR A 310 -4.63 8.48 -7.11
CA THR A 310 -4.95 9.69 -7.84
C THR A 310 -6.31 10.21 -7.46
N LEU A 311 -6.37 11.48 -7.07
CA LEU A 311 -7.59 12.18 -6.66
C LEU A 311 -7.94 13.25 -7.69
N LYS A 312 -9.24 13.48 -7.85
CA LYS A 312 -9.76 14.53 -8.70
C LYS A 312 -10.86 15.34 -8.01
N LYS A 313 -11.04 16.55 -8.50
CA LYS A 313 -12.23 17.38 -8.33
C LYS A 313 -12.89 17.56 -9.68
N SER A 314 -14.22 17.56 -9.71
CA SER A 314 -15.01 17.85 -10.90
C SER A 314 -16.20 18.74 -10.53
N ALA A 315 -16.98 19.16 -11.52
CA ALA A 315 -18.22 19.86 -11.27
C ALA A 315 -19.23 18.99 -10.48
N GLU A 316 -19.22 17.67 -10.71
CA GLU A 316 -20.05 16.69 -10.02
C GLU A 316 -19.51 16.37 -8.62
N HIS A 317 -18.18 16.38 -8.47
CA HIS A 317 -17.48 16.15 -7.21
C HIS A 317 -16.58 17.34 -6.87
N PRO A 318 -17.13 18.42 -6.27
CA PRO A 318 -16.35 19.61 -5.93
C PRO A 318 -15.31 19.37 -4.84
N ASN A 319 -15.49 18.30 -4.06
CA ASN A 319 -14.52 17.83 -3.07
C ASN A 319 -13.55 16.82 -3.69
N TRP A 320 -12.39 16.65 -3.06
CA TRP A 320 -11.45 15.62 -3.47
C TRP A 320 -12.04 14.23 -3.29
N VAL A 321 -12.01 13.43 -4.37
CA VAL A 321 -12.35 12.01 -4.37
C VAL A 321 -11.24 11.22 -5.06
N ILE A 322 -10.99 10.01 -4.61
CA ILE A 322 -10.04 9.09 -5.23
C ILE A 322 -10.68 8.53 -6.50
N ASP A 323 -10.07 8.83 -7.63
CA ASP A 323 -10.54 8.49 -8.98
C ASP A 323 -9.78 7.29 -9.56
N GLU A 324 -8.59 6.97 -9.00
CA GLU A 324 -7.78 5.85 -9.46
C GLU A 324 -6.90 5.29 -8.34
N LEU A 325 -6.82 3.97 -8.27
CA LEU A 325 -5.87 3.21 -7.49
C LEU A 325 -5.04 2.33 -8.42
N ASN A 326 -3.75 2.63 -8.56
CA ASN A 326 -2.83 1.76 -9.31
C ASN A 326 -2.11 0.82 -8.35
N LEU A 327 -2.56 -0.44 -8.31
CA LEU A 327 -2.09 -1.47 -7.38
C LEU A 327 -1.05 -2.42 -8.01
N ASP A 328 -0.62 -2.22 -9.25
CA ASP A 328 0.21 -3.20 -9.99
C ASP A 328 1.54 -3.47 -9.27
N GLN A 329 2.20 -2.42 -8.77
CA GLN A 329 3.44 -2.56 -8.02
C GLN A 329 3.19 -3.26 -6.68
N LEU A 330 2.15 -2.87 -5.95
CA LEU A 330 1.79 -3.50 -4.67
C LEU A 330 1.47 -4.99 -4.83
N LEU A 331 0.75 -5.38 -5.89
CA LEU A 331 0.46 -6.78 -6.22
C LEU A 331 1.74 -7.56 -6.54
N SER A 332 2.66 -6.95 -7.30
CA SER A 332 3.96 -7.54 -7.61
C SER A 332 4.82 -7.73 -6.35
N ASP A 333 4.88 -6.71 -5.48
CA ASP A 333 5.64 -6.75 -4.23
C ASP A 333 5.05 -7.81 -3.27
N TYR A 334 3.71 -7.90 -3.21
CA TYR A 334 3.01 -8.94 -2.45
C TYR A 334 3.36 -10.34 -2.97
N ALA A 335 3.29 -10.57 -4.29
CA ALA A 335 3.61 -11.87 -4.90
C ALA A 335 5.05 -12.27 -4.61
N ASN A 336 6.00 -11.34 -4.73
CA ASN A 336 7.41 -11.60 -4.42
C ASN A 336 7.63 -12.00 -2.96
N ARG A 337 6.93 -11.38 -2.03
CA ARG A 337 7.10 -11.59 -0.61
C ARG A 337 6.37 -12.84 -0.09
N VAL A 338 5.09 -12.96 -0.44
CA VAL A 338 4.19 -13.98 0.14
C VAL A 338 4.20 -15.27 -0.69
N ALA A 339 4.38 -15.14 -1.99
CA ALA A 339 4.26 -16.25 -2.93
C ALA A 339 5.59 -16.68 -3.57
N GLY A 340 6.74 -16.18 -3.08
CA GLY A 340 8.05 -16.54 -3.63
C GLY A 340 8.25 -16.09 -5.08
N GLY A 341 7.59 -14.98 -5.48
CA GLY A 341 7.62 -14.46 -6.85
C GLY A 341 6.52 -15.00 -7.76
N ASP A 342 5.62 -15.84 -7.22
CA ASP A 342 4.50 -16.37 -7.99
C ASP A 342 3.37 -15.34 -8.15
N VAL A 343 3.39 -14.63 -9.28
CA VAL A 343 2.37 -13.62 -9.63
C VAL A 343 0.96 -14.21 -9.78
N TYR A 344 0.83 -15.53 -9.88
CA TYR A 344 -0.48 -16.19 -9.93
C TYR A 344 -1.10 -16.41 -8.54
N TYR A 345 -0.33 -16.23 -7.48
CA TYR A 345 -0.81 -16.34 -6.11
C TYR A 345 -1.10 -14.95 -5.53
N THR A 346 -2.15 -14.30 -6.04
CA THR A 346 -2.59 -12.95 -5.62
C THR A 346 -4.06 -12.97 -5.25
N PRO A 347 -4.50 -12.21 -4.23
CA PRO A 347 -5.89 -12.19 -3.78
C PRO A 347 -6.84 -11.42 -4.71
N LEU A 348 -6.30 -10.71 -5.70
CA LEU A 348 -7.06 -9.93 -6.66
C LEU A 348 -6.60 -10.23 -8.09
N ILE A 349 -7.55 -10.56 -8.96
CA ILE A 349 -7.36 -10.63 -10.42
C ILE A 349 -8.09 -9.46 -11.02
N LYS A 350 -7.36 -8.54 -11.64
CA LYS A 350 -7.95 -7.46 -12.42
C LYS A 350 -8.47 -7.99 -13.76
N ASN A 351 -9.71 -7.66 -14.06
CA ASN A 351 -10.31 -7.96 -15.35
C ASN A 351 -10.41 -6.68 -16.18
N PRO A 352 -9.68 -6.55 -17.31
CA PRO A 352 -9.74 -5.35 -18.15
C PRO A 352 -11.13 -5.05 -18.72
N ALA A 353 -12.00 -6.07 -18.79
CA ALA A 353 -13.37 -5.92 -19.25
C ALA A 353 -14.37 -5.54 -18.14
N GLY A 354 -13.91 -5.39 -16.90
CA GLY A 354 -14.72 -5.13 -15.70
C GLY A 354 -15.03 -6.41 -14.91
N GLY A 355 -15.47 -6.26 -13.67
CA GLY A 355 -15.76 -7.39 -12.78
C GLY A 355 -14.48 -8.04 -12.25
N ASP A 356 -13.73 -7.31 -11.44
CA ASP A 356 -12.52 -7.87 -10.79
C ASP A 356 -12.87 -9.09 -9.93
N THR A 357 -11.96 -10.05 -9.87
CA THR A 357 -12.17 -11.31 -9.16
C THR A 357 -11.30 -11.35 -7.91
N LEU A 358 -11.93 -11.59 -6.76
CA LEU A 358 -11.23 -11.91 -5.52
C LEU A 358 -10.90 -13.39 -5.48
N VAL A 359 -9.76 -13.75 -4.90
CA VAL A 359 -9.28 -15.13 -4.85
C VAL A 359 -8.98 -15.53 -3.42
N LEU A 360 -9.62 -16.61 -2.97
CA LEU A 360 -9.36 -17.26 -1.69
C LEU A 360 -8.62 -18.57 -1.92
N TYR A 361 -7.52 -18.77 -1.23
CA TYR A 361 -6.69 -19.98 -1.36
C TYR A 361 -6.97 -20.97 -0.26
N PHE A 362 -6.87 -22.26 -0.59
CA PHE A 362 -7.07 -23.37 0.32
C PHE A 362 -5.81 -24.21 0.46
N ASP A 363 -5.66 -24.80 1.62
CA ASP A 363 -4.65 -25.82 1.85
C ASP A 363 -4.95 -27.09 1.05
N PHE A 364 -3.94 -27.97 0.98
CA PHE A 364 -4.09 -29.23 0.26
C PHE A 364 -5.20 -30.07 0.88
N ASP A 365 -6.05 -30.63 0.03
CA ASP A 365 -7.12 -31.57 0.38
C ASP A 365 -8.10 -31.10 1.47
N THR A 366 -8.40 -29.80 1.50
CA THR A 366 -9.34 -29.21 2.47
C THR A 366 -10.23 -28.15 1.86
N GLU A 367 -11.42 -27.99 2.44
CA GLU A 367 -12.39 -26.91 2.21
C GLU A 367 -12.54 -25.97 3.43
N ILE A 368 -11.65 -26.07 4.42
CA ILE A 368 -11.76 -25.35 5.69
C ILE A 368 -11.52 -23.86 5.46
N ILE A 369 -12.44 -23.04 5.94
CA ILE A 369 -12.31 -21.59 6.01
C ILE A 369 -11.47 -21.23 7.23
N THR A 370 -10.36 -20.56 7.02
CA THR A 370 -9.49 -20.09 8.11
C THR A 370 -10.04 -18.80 8.72
N PRO A 371 -9.68 -18.44 9.97
CA PRO A 371 -10.08 -17.15 10.56
C PRO A 371 -9.66 -15.93 9.71
N ARG A 372 -8.56 -16.05 8.97
CA ARG A 372 -8.12 -15.03 8.01
C ARG A 372 -9.09 -14.93 6.84
N THR A 373 -9.46 -16.05 6.23
CA THR A 373 -10.44 -16.08 5.14
C THR A 373 -11.81 -15.59 5.61
N GLU A 374 -12.21 -15.85 6.86
CA GLU A 374 -13.45 -15.32 7.44
C GLU A 374 -13.45 -13.77 7.45
N ARG A 375 -12.34 -13.13 7.85
CA ARG A 375 -12.24 -11.66 7.82
C ARG A 375 -12.34 -11.10 6.40
N GLN A 376 -11.75 -11.78 5.41
CA GLN A 376 -11.87 -11.39 4.00
C GLN A 376 -13.31 -11.54 3.50
N LEU A 377 -13.97 -12.62 3.86
CA LEU A 377 -15.39 -12.85 3.52
C LEU A 377 -16.33 -11.87 4.22
N ALA A 378 -15.97 -11.35 5.39
CA ALA A 378 -16.73 -10.30 6.05
C ALA A 378 -16.79 -9.01 5.21
N ILE A 379 -15.71 -8.66 4.49
CA ILE A 379 -15.69 -7.55 3.54
C ILE A 379 -16.65 -7.83 2.38
N VAL A 380 -16.58 -9.01 1.78
CA VAL A 380 -17.49 -9.42 0.68
C VAL A 380 -18.95 -9.38 1.15
N ALA A 381 -19.22 -9.89 2.35
CA ALA A 381 -20.58 -9.85 2.94
C ALA A 381 -21.06 -8.41 3.15
N MET A 382 -20.20 -7.51 3.59
CA MET A 382 -20.53 -6.09 3.73
C MET A 382 -20.98 -5.48 2.40
N ILE A 383 -20.24 -5.76 1.32
CA ILE A 383 -20.56 -5.27 -0.03
C ILE A 383 -21.93 -5.80 -0.49
N LEU A 384 -22.18 -7.10 -0.34
CA LEU A 384 -23.42 -7.72 -0.78
C LEU A 384 -24.64 -7.24 -0.01
N LYS A 385 -24.50 -6.94 1.27
CA LYS A 385 -25.58 -6.40 2.12
C LYS A 385 -25.97 -4.95 1.81
N THR A 386 -25.15 -4.23 1.02
CA THR A 386 -25.51 -2.85 0.61
C THR A 386 -26.59 -2.81 -0.47
N ASP A 387 -26.76 -3.88 -1.23
CA ASP A 387 -27.74 -3.96 -2.34
C ASP A 387 -28.08 -5.43 -2.64
N ASP A 388 -29.31 -5.82 -2.40
CA ASP A 388 -29.82 -7.18 -2.65
C ASP A 388 -29.79 -7.59 -4.14
N LYS A 389 -29.61 -6.65 -5.06
CA LYS A 389 -29.49 -6.92 -6.49
C LYS A 389 -28.10 -7.36 -6.89
N LYS A 390 -27.10 -7.03 -6.10
CA LYS A 390 -25.72 -7.45 -6.34
C LYS A 390 -25.59 -8.97 -6.25
N LYS A 391 -24.94 -9.57 -7.22
CA LYS A 391 -24.70 -11.02 -7.27
C LYS A 391 -23.22 -11.32 -7.38
N ILE A 392 -22.85 -12.48 -6.88
CA ILE A 392 -21.50 -13.03 -7.03
C ILE A 392 -21.55 -14.43 -7.59
N HIS A 393 -20.50 -14.77 -8.32
CA HIS A 393 -20.26 -16.12 -8.80
C HIS A 393 -19.05 -16.70 -8.05
N LEU A 394 -19.27 -17.80 -7.33
CA LEU A 394 -18.25 -18.54 -6.62
C LEU A 394 -17.82 -19.73 -7.47
N SER A 395 -16.58 -19.76 -7.93
CA SER A 395 -16.01 -20.87 -8.68
C SER A 395 -14.94 -21.58 -7.86
N GLY A 396 -15.22 -22.81 -7.44
CA GLY A 396 -14.25 -23.66 -6.73
C GLY A 396 -13.33 -24.39 -7.70
N HIS A 397 -12.03 -24.43 -7.39
CA HIS A 397 -10.99 -25.07 -8.20
C HIS A 397 -10.09 -25.98 -7.35
N THR A 398 -9.46 -26.96 -8.01
CA THR A 398 -8.47 -27.85 -7.40
C THR A 398 -7.19 -27.86 -8.22
N ASP A 399 -6.13 -28.43 -7.66
CA ASP A 399 -4.97 -28.85 -8.44
C ASP A 399 -5.27 -30.16 -9.21
N ALA A 400 -4.26 -30.68 -9.90
CA ALA A 400 -4.41 -31.88 -10.73
C ALA A 400 -4.23 -33.20 -9.98
N LEU A 401 -4.02 -33.20 -8.64
CA LEU A 401 -3.86 -34.43 -7.88
C LEU A 401 -5.23 -35.08 -7.58
N GLY A 402 -5.33 -36.39 -7.80
CA GLY A 402 -6.55 -37.17 -7.61
C GLY A 402 -7.37 -37.35 -8.89
N SER A 403 -8.50 -38.04 -8.78
CA SER A 403 -9.39 -38.29 -9.91
C SER A 403 -10.22 -37.05 -10.27
N ALA A 404 -10.71 -36.97 -11.50
CA ALA A 404 -11.57 -35.87 -11.94
C ALA A 404 -12.84 -35.77 -11.08
N ASP A 405 -13.49 -36.89 -10.76
CA ASP A 405 -14.70 -36.91 -9.92
C ASP A 405 -14.44 -36.44 -8.49
N TYR A 406 -13.29 -36.85 -7.93
CA TYR A 406 -12.86 -36.37 -6.62
C TYR A 406 -12.65 -34.86 -6.62
N ASN A 407 -11.90 -34.34 -7.59
CA ASN A 407 -11.64 -32.91 -7.74
C ASN A 407 -12.90 -32.08 -8.01
N GLN A 408 -13.85 -32.63 -8.78
CA GLN A 408 -15.15 -32.02 -8.99
C GLN A 408 -15.92 -31.88 -7.66
N SER A 409 -15.93 -32.95 -6.84
CA SER A 409 -16.55 -32.94 -5.53
C SER A 409 -15.86 -31.97 -4.55
N LEU A 410 -14.52 -31.97 -4.49
CA LEU A 410 -13.75 -31.07 -3.59
C LEU A 410 -13.94 -29.59 -3.97
N SER A 411 -13.96 -29.28 -5.27
CA SER A 411 -14.20 -27.91 -5.73
C SER A 411 -15.61 -27.42 -5.38
N ALA A 412 -16.63 -28.30 -5.46
CA ALA A 412 -17.98 -27.99 -5.01
C ALA A 412 -18.02 -27.71 -3.51
N LYS A 413 -17.37 -28.53 -2.69
CA LYS A 413 -17.29 -28.32 -1.24
C LYS A 413 -16.65 -26.99 -0.87
N ARG A 414 -15.57 -26.60 -1.56
CA ARG A 414 -14.92 -25.29 -1.35
C ARG A 414 -15.86 -24.12 -1.65
N ALA A 415 -16.55 -24.16 -2.81
CA ALA A 415 -17.52 -23.13 -3.16
C ALA A 415 -18.68 -23.06 -2.14
N GLU A 416 -19.20 -24.21 -1.71
CA GLU A 416 -20.28 -24.26 -0.71
C GLU A 416 -19.81 -23.83 0.69
N ALA A 417 -18.57 -24.10 1.11
CA ALA A 417 -18.00 -23.60 2.36
C ALA A 417 -17.95 -22.06 2.38
N VAL A 418 -17.50 -21.44 1.27
CA VAL A 418 -17.50 -19.99 1.12
C VAL A 418 -18.92 -19.43 1.17
N LYS A 419 -19.86 -20.04 0.43
CA LYS A 419 -21.28 -19.66 0.44
C LYS A 419 -21.90 -19.77 1.83
N ALA A 420 -21.66 -20.85 2.54
CA ALA A 420 -22.18 -21.05 3.89
C ALA A 420 -21.67 -19.96 4.86
N ASN A 421 -20.40 -19.58 4.76
CA ASN A 421 -19.81 -18.51 5.56
C ASN A 421 -20.47 -17.15 5.26
N LEU A 422 -20.66 -16.81 3.98
CA LEU A 422 -21.33 -15.58 3.58
C LEU A 422 -22.79 -15.53 4.06
N ILE A 423 -23.52 -16.65 3.98
CA ILE A 423 -24.89 -16.76 4.52
C ILE A 423 -24.90 -16.60 6.04
N ALA A 424 -23.96 -17.21 6.75
CA ALA A 424 -23.80 -17.01 8.19
C ALA A 424 -23.49 -15.56 8.57
N ALA A 425 -22.79 -14.81 7.69
CA ALA A 425 -22.55 -13.39 7.82
C ALA A 425 -23.76 -12.51 7.42
N GLY A 426 -24.93 -13.11 7.07
CA GLY A 426 -26.17 -12.42 6.77
C GLY A 426 -26.39 -12.03 5.31
N VAL A 427 -25.65 -12.64 4.37
CA VAL A 427 -25.86 -12.45 2.92
C VAL A 427 -27.07 -13.29 2.47
N ASN A 428 -27.92 -12.69 1.63
CA ASN A 428 -29.05 -13.41 1.04
C ASN A 428 -28.54 -14.53 0.09
N PRO A 429 -28.93 -15.80 0.29
CA PRO A 429 -28.52 -16.91 -0.57
C PRO A 429 -28.78 -16.71 -2.07
N ALA A 430 -29.79 -15.92 -2.43
CA ALA A 430 -30.14 -15.60 -3.81
C ALA A 430 -29.11 -14.73 -4.54
N GLN A 431 -28.19 -14.09 -3.80
CA GLN A 431 -27.09 -13.31 -4.33
C GLN A 431 -25.88 -14.18 -4.69
N ILE A 432 -25.85 -15.46 -4.32
CA ILE A 432 -24.68 -16.31 -4.40
C ILE A 432 -24.93 -17.47 -5.37
N ILE A 433 -24.20 -17.48 -6.48
CA ILE A 433 -24.21 -18.54 -7.48
C ILE A 433 -22.92 -19.34 -7.34
N THR A 434 -23.00 -20.65 -7.17
CA THR A 434 -21.84 -21.56 -7.01
C THR A 434 -21.60 -22.37 -8.28
N ALA A 435 -20.33 -22.61 -8.58
CA ALA A 435 -19.87 -23.50 -9.64
C ALA A 435 -18.69 -24.33 -9.17
N ALA A 436 -18.67 -25.61 -9.54
CA ALA A 436 -17.54 -26.50 -9.30
C ALA A 436 -16.78 -26.66 -10.63
N LYS A 437 -15.51 -26.32 -10.65
CA LYS A 437 -14.64 -26.37 -11.82
C LYS A 437 -13.64 -27.53 -11.76
N GLY A 438 -13.47 -28.14 -10.58
CA GLY A 438 -12.48 -29.20 -10.39
C GLY A 438 -11.10 -28.74 -10.85
N LEU A 439 -10.45 -29.59 -11.64
CA LEU A 439 -9.12 -29.35 -12.22
C LEU A 439 -9.15 -28.73 -13.65
N SER A 440 -10.34 -28.43 -14.18
CA SER A 440 -10.51 -28.09 -15.63
C SER A 440 -9.98 -26.70 -16.00
N GLU A 441 -9.91 -25.78 -15.05
CA GLU A 441 -9.49 -24.40 -15.27
C GLU A 441 -8.31 -24.03 -14.37
N PRO A 442 -7.10 -24.58 -14.66
CA PRO A 442 -5.92 -24.25 -13.86
C PRO A 442 -5.48 -22.81 -14.14
N ARG A 443 -5.19 -22.06 -13.07
CA ARG A 443 -4.64 -20.71 -13.17
C ARG A 443 -3.16 -20.72 -13.57
N ARG A 444 -2.44 -21.77 -13.16
CA ARG A 444 -1.05 -22.05 -13.48
C ARG A 444 -0.90 -23.54 -13.83
N PRO A 445 0.04 -23.91 -14.73
CA PRO A 445 0.33 -25.33 -14.95
C PRO A 445 0.64 -26.05 -13.62
N ASN A 446 0.16 -27.30 -13.51
CA ASN A 446 0.47 -28.16 -12.35
C ASN A 446 1.82 -28.88 -12.50
N VAL A 447 2.46 -28.70 -13.66
CA VAL A 447 3.77 -29.29 -14.00
C VAL A 447 4.68 -28.20 -14.59
N THR A 448 5.97 -28.37 -14.42
CA THR A 448 6.99 -27.48 -15.02
C THR A 448 7.07 -27.66 -16.54
N ALA A 449 7.83 -26.83 -17.21
CA ALA A 449 8.07 -26.95 -18.66
C ALA A 449 8.76 -28.29 -19.02
N GLU A 450 9.51 -28.87 -18.09
CA GLU A 450 10.19 -30.15 -18.22
C GLU A 450 9.28 -31.35 -17.91
N GLY A 451 8.03 -31.09 -17.50
CA GLY A 451 7.03 -32.12 -17.16
C GLY A 451 7.11 -32.64 -15.73
N GLU A 452 7.92 -32.02 -14.89
CA GLU A 452 8.02 -32.35 -13.47
C GLU A 452 6.90 -31.68 -12.68
N ASP A 453 6.64 -32.19 -11.47
CA ASP A 453 5.64 -31.64 -10.56
C ASP A 453 5.95 -30.18 -10.18
N ASP A 454 4.93 -29.29 -10.30
CA ASP A 454 5.01 -27.90 -9.87
C ASP A 454 4.13 -27.63 -8.63
N PRO A 455 4.69 -27.72 -7.40
CA PRO A 455 3.95 -27.46 -6.17
C PRO A 455 3.36 -26.06 -6.08
N ASP A 456 4.03 -25.05 -6.65
CA ASP A 456 3.54 -23.67 -6.66
C ASP A 456 2.37 -23.50 -7.61
N GLY A 457 2.45 -24.12 -8.80
CA GLY A 457 1.32 -24.18 -9.73
C GLY A 457 0.09 -24.84 -9.09
N ARG A 458 0.29 -25.97 -8.39
CA ARG A 458 -0.81 -26.58 -7.63
C ARG A 458 -1.36 -25.70 -6.54
N ARG A 459 -0.50 -24.98 -5.79
CA ARG A 459 -0.94 -24.05 -4.76
C ARG A 459 -1.83 -22.94 -5.35
N ALA A 460 -1.45 -22.36 -6.49
CA ALA A 460 -2.24 -21.34 -7.18
C ALA A 460 -3.60 -21.88 -7.69
N ASN A 461 -3.70 -23.21 -7.92
CA ASN A 461 -4.91 -23.85 -8.43
C ASN A 461 -5.89 -24.22 -7.32
N ARG A 462 -5.46 -24.44 -6.09
CA ARG A 462 -6.33 -24.73 -4.92
C ARG A 462 -6.98 -23.45 -4.42
N ARG A 463 -8.08 -23.02 -5.08
CA ARG A 463 -8.69 -21.72 -4.83
C ARG A 463 -10.21 -21.76 -4.99
N THR A 464 -10.86 -20.74 -4.44
CA THR A 464 -12.21 -20.32 -4.85
C THR A 464 -12.12 -18.88 -5.35
N GLU A 465 -12.61 -18.65 -6.55
CA GLU A 465 -12.74 -17.33 -7.16
C GLU A 465 -14.11 -16.75 -6.82
N ILE A 466 -14.13 -15.48 -6.43
CA ILE A 466 -15.34 -14.68 -6.16
C ILE A 466 -15.39 -13.61 -7.24
N TYR A 467 -16.14 -13.86 -8.28
CA TYR A 467 -16.39 -12.86 -9.31
C TYR A 467 -17.53 -11.96 -8.86
N LEU A 468 -17.27 -10.66 -8.82
CA LEU A 468 -18.23 -9.62 -8.45
C LEU A 468 -18.90 -9.12 -9.73
N ASP A 469 -20.17 -9.49 -9.94
CA ASP A 469 -20.95 -9.20 -11.16
C ASP A 469 -21.70 -7.86 -10.99
N PHE A 470 -20.93 -6.77 -10.71
CA PHE A 470 -21.47 -5.41 -10.55
C PHE A 470 -20.38 -4.33 -10.55
#